data_fb6c5de18b27edd889fd152f2e4bfb11
#
_entry.id   fb6c5de18b27edd889fd152f2e4bfb11
#
_cell.length_a   1.000
_cell.length_b   1.000
_cell.length_c   1.000
_cell.angle_alpha   90.00
_cell.angle_beta   90.00
_cell.angle_gamma   90.00
#
_symmetry.space_group_name_H-M   'P 1'
#
loop_
_entity.id
_entity.type
_entity.pdbx_description
1 polymer ?
#
loop_
_entity_poly.entity_id
_entity_poly.type
_entity_poly.pdbx_seq_one_letter_code
_entity_poly.pdbx_strand_id
1 'polypeptide(L)'
;MMDYSIEDRKRIKSLKTNNGFCLSLRHLLYFPFVFLSQSWKSWKYVVSAAVYVNLSDGSPIFGAFVQAATGKYISQFLGVPFAEPPIGKLRFRRPIPKRPWREQWNATNTYFGDFYGATMWNSNTPCSEDCLYLNIYVPGEIDREKRLPVLFWIYGGGFWSGTASLDVYDGKIFAGEENVIIVTVNYRVTVFGFLYLGREEAPGNMGLWDQLLALKWVYKNIQVKPLFNYLE
;
A
#
# COMPACT_ATOMS: atom_id res chain seq x y z
N MET A 1 5.83 26.16 -19.68
CA MET A 1 7.00 25.98 -20.55
C MET A 1 8.01 27.02 -20.12
N MET A 2 8.94 26.72 -19.26
CA MET A 2 10.05 27.61 -18.90
C MET A 2 11.25 27.15 -19.71
N ASP A 3 11.69 28.04 -20.59
CA ASP A 3 12.83 27.82 -21.49
C ASP A 3 14.11 28.15 -20.71
N TYR A 4 14.98 27.17 -20.50
CA TYR A 4 16.28 27.37 -19.89
C TYR A 4 17.27 27.92 -20.92
N SER A 5 17.92 29.03 -20.59
CA SER A 5 18.86 29.74 -21.46
C SER A 5 20.11 28.90 -21.75
N ILE A 6 20.76 29.23 -22.89
CA ILE A 6 21.99 28.57 -23.37
C ILE A 6 23.16 28.68 -22.39
N GLU A 7 23.15 29.65 -21.46
CA GLU A 7 24.17 29.81 -20.44
C GLU A 7 24.12 28.76 -19.33
N ASP A 8 22.94 28.26 -18.98
CA ASP A 8 22.80 27.21 -17.96
C ASP A 8 23.38 25.86 -18.42
N ARG A 9 23.40 25.62 -19.73
CA ARG A 9 23.99 24.39 -20.31
C ARG A 9 25.53 24.42 -20.33
N LYS A 10 26.16 25.58 -20.27
CA LYS A 10 27.62 25.70 -20.22
C LYS A 10 28.19 25.47 -18.83
N ARG A 11 27.42 25.78 -17.78
CA ARG A 11 27.85 25.63 -16.39
C ARG A 11 27.91 24.17 -15.92
N ILE A 12 27.16 23.28 -16.55
CA ILE A 12 27.17 21.85 -16.23
C ILE A 12 28.35 21.11 -16.90
N LYS A 13 28.95 21.69 -17.96
CA LYS A 13 30.11 21.09 -18.64
C LYS A 13 31.48 21.45 -18.02
N SER A 14 31.55 22.44 -17.13
CA SER A 14 32.82 22.88 -16.54
C SER A 14 33.21 22.18 -15.23
N LEU A 15 32.38 21.24 -14.73
CA LEU A 15 32.66 20.48 -13.51
C LEU A 15 33.27 19.08 -13.76
N LYS A 16 33.71 18.81 -14.98
CA LYS A 16 34.31 17.51 -15.35
C LYS A 16 35.75 17.60 -15.89
N THR A 17 36.60 18.45 -15.34
CA THR A 17 38.06 18.32 -15.55
C THR A 17 38.79 19.05 -14.44
N ASN A 18 39.24 18.32 -13.42
CA ASN A 18 40.52 18.56 -12.74
C ASN A 18 40.63 17.59 -11.57
N ASN A 19 41.32 16.52 -11.79
CA ASN A 19 42.26 15.97 -10.83
C ASN A 19 43.01 14.83 -11.54
N GLY A 20 44.12 15.21 -12.16
CA GLY A 20 45.12 14.30 -12.65
C GLY A 20 45.91 13.75 -11.48
N PHE A 21 46.02 12.44 -11.41
CA PHE A 21 47.15 11.75 -10.79
C PHE A 21 47.66 10.68 -11.75
N CYS A 22 48.82 10.99 -12.31
CA CYS A 22 49.67 10.06 -13.05
C CYS A 22 50.39 9.20 -12.01
N LEU A 23 50.18 7.90 -12.01
CA LEU A 23 51.06 6.95 -11.35
C LEU A 23 51.39 5.77 -12.28
N SER A 24 52.70 5.65 -12.49
CA SER A 24 53.50 4.74 -13.29
C SER A 24 53.16 3.26 -13.04
N LEU A 25 53.06 2.51 -14.12
CA LEU A 25 53.16 1.04 -14.14
C LEU A 25 54.47 0.58 -13.53
N ARG A 26 54.37 -0.24 -12.48
CA ARG A 26 55.18 -1.43 -12.18
C ARG A 26 54.91 -1.90 -10.75
N HIS A 27 54.12 -2.97 -10.63
CA HIS A 27 54.33 -4.16 -9.82
C HIS A 27 53.07 -5.04 -9.84
N LEU A 28 53.14 -6.07 -10.65
CA LEU A 28 52.22 -7.23 -10.53
C LEU A 28 52.44 -7.88 -9.18
N LEU A 29 51.36 -8.12 -8.44
CA LEU A 29 51.18 -9.33 -7.62
C LEU A 29 49.71 -9.42 -7.19
N TYR A 30 49.07 -10.49 -7.59
CA TYR A 30 47.84 -11.18 -7.14
C TYR A 30 47.00 -10.51 -6.03
N PHE A 31 45.87 -9.95 -6.43
CA PHE A 31 44.65 -9.91 -5.60
C PHE A 31 43.44 -10.17 -6.50
N PRO A 32 42.47 -11.02 -6.06
CA PRO A 32 41.27 -11.28 -6.86
C PRO A 32 40.41 -10.02 -6.95
N PHE A 33 40.15 -9.56 -8.16
CA PHE A 33 39.19 -8.49 -8.45
C PHE A 33 37.79 -8.95 -8.07
N VAL A 34 37.30 -8.51 -6.91
CA VAL A 34 35.86 -8.46 -6.62
C VAL A 34 35.33 -7.25 -7.36
N PHE A 35 34.73 -7.49 -8.52
CA PHE A 35 33.89 -6.49 -9.19
C PHE A 35 32.70 -6.18 -8.31
N LEU A 36 32.76 -5.11 -7.52
CA LEU A 36 31.59 -4.48 -6.96
C LEU A 36 30.87 -3.72 -8.08
N SER A 37 30.03 -4.44 -8.83
CA SER A 37 28.98 -3.80 -9.61
C SER A 37 28.03 -3.14 -8.62
N GLN A 38 28.14 -1.84 -8.42
CA GLN A 38 27.09 -1.04 -7.75
C GLN A 38 25.88 -0.98 -8.69
N SER A 39 25.13 -2.09 -8.77
CA SER A 39 23.74 -2.01 -9.21
C SER A 39 23.00 -1.27 -8.12
N TRP A 40 22.33 -0.19 -8.47
CA TRP A 40 21.29 0.43 -7.69
C TRP A 40 20.15 -0.59 -7.51
N LYS A 41 20.33 -1.49 -6.55
CA LYS A 41 19.27 -2.41 -6.15
C LYS A 41 18.31 -1.61 -5.31
N SER A 42 17.08 -1.49 -5.83
CA SER A 42 15.89 -1.14 -5.05
C SER A 42 16.05 -1.66 -3.62
N TRP A 43 15.80 -0.81 -2.65
CA TRP A 43 15.73 -1.19 -1.24
C TRP A 43 14.60 -2.22 -1.09
N LYS A 44 14.95 -3.50 -1.30
CA LYS A 44 14.05 -4.59 -0.97
C LYS A 44 13.97 -4.62 0.55
N TYR A 45 12.77 -4.35 1.08
CA TYR A 45 12.47 -4.54 2.48
C TYR A 45 12.94 -5.91 2.92
N VAL A 46 13.71 -5.95 4.01
CA VAL A 46 14.12 -7.23 4.59
C VAL A 46 12.88 -7.81 5.24
N VAL A 47 12.24 -8.76 4.57
CA VAL A 47 11.18 -9.56 5.16
C VAL A 47 11.85 -10.45 6.18
N SER A 48 11.67 -10.15 7.46
CA SER A 48 12.31 -10.91 8.53
C SER A 48 11.56 -12.21 8.87
N ALA A 49 10.23 -12.23 8.73
CA ALA A 49 9.39 -13.41 8.98
C ALA A 49 8.00 -13.25 8.37
N ALA A 50 7.31 -14.38 8.15
CA ALA A 50 5.88 -14.39 7.83
C ALA A 50 5.06 -14.25 9.12
N VAL A 51 3.99 -13.47 9.08
CA VAL A 51 3.05 -13.26 10.18
C VAL A 51 1.71 -13.91 9.83
N TYR A 52 1.27 -14.86 10.64
CA TYR A 52 0.05 -15.63 10.41
C TYR A 52 -1.07 -15.19 11.34
N VAL A 53 -2.26 -14.95 10.79
CA VAL A 53 -3.45 -14.54 11.55
C VAL A 53 -4.68 -15.22 10.99
N ASN A 54 -5.60 -15.67 11.86
CA ASN A 54 -6.94 -16.04 11.49
C ASN A 54 -7.88 -14.87 11.73
N LEU A 55 -8.69 -14.52 10.74
CA LEU A 55 -9.75 -13.52 10.84
C LEU A 55 -10.86 -14.01 11.77
N SER A 56 -11.77 -13.12 12.14
CA SER A 56 -12.88 -13.44 13.07
C SER A 56 -13.83 -14.54 12.57
N ASP A 57 -13.86 -14.79 11.26
CA ASP A 57 -14.64 -15.85 10.62
C ASP A 57 -13.84 -17.16 10.39
N GLY A 58 -12.59 -17.20 10.89
CA GLY A 58 -11.68 -18.32 10.74
C GLY A 58 -10.84 -18.33 9.46
N SER A 59 -11.04 -17.36 8.56
CA SER A 59 -10.25 -17.28 7.31
C SER A 59 -8.78 -16.99 7.60
N PRO A 60 -7.84 -17.85 7.13
CA PRO A 60 -6.42 -17.67 7.40
C PRO A 60 -5.79 -16.68 6.43
N ILE A 61 -4.96 -15.77 6.95
CA ILE A 61 -4.13 -14.85 6.17
C ILE A 61 -2.69 -14.89 6.65
N PHE A 62 -1.72 -14.63 5.77
CA PHE A 62 -0.37 -14.34 6.19
C PHE A 62 0.14 -13.06 5.56
N GLY A 63 0.83 -12.26 6.37
CA GLY A 63 1.49 -11.04 5.99
C GLY A 63 3.00 -11.14 6.19
N ALA A 64 3.67 -10.01 6.29
CA ALA A 64 5.11 -9.91 6.44
C ALA A 64 5.48 -9.07 7.66
N PHE A 65 6.48 -9.50 8.40
CA PHE A 65 7.13 -8.70 9.43
C PHE A 65 8.30 -7.96 8.78
N VAL A 66 8.22 -6.64 8.71
CA VAL A 66 9.15 -5.81 7.95
C VAL A 66 9.70 -4.68 8.81
N GLN A 67 10.88 -4.20 8.47
CA GLN A 67 11.45 -3.02 9.10
C GLN A 67 11.08 -1.77 8.29
N ALA A 68 10.49 -0.77 8.94
CA ALA A 68 10.27 0.55 8.37
C ALA A 68 11.60 1.32 8.22
N ALA A 69 11.62 2.37 7.39
CA ALA A 69 12.82 3.20 7.19
C ALA A 69 13.34 3.85 8.48
N THR A 70 12.50 3.99 9.50
CA THR A 70 12.85 4.50 10.84
C THR A 70 13.50 3.45 11.75
N GLY A 71 13.64 2.20 11.27
CA GLY A 71 14.20 1.09 12.03
C GLY A 71 13.17 0.32 12.87
N LYS A 72 11.94 0.82 13.01
CA LYS A 72 10.86 0.12 13.73
C LYS A 72 10.31 -1.04 12.92
N TYR A 73 9.88 -2.10 13.59
CA TYR A 73 9.29 -3.27 12.96
C TYR A 73 7.77 -3.17 12.89
N ILE A 74 7.20 -3.67 11.81
CA ILE A 74 5.77 -3.60 11.48
C ILE A 74 5.31 -4.96 10.98
N SER A 75 4.20 -5.45 11.52
CA SER A 75 3.44 -6.55 10.91
C SER A 75 2.51 -5.95 9.88
N GLN A 76 2.75 -6.22 8.60
CA GLN A 76 1.93 -5.71 7.50
C GLN A 76 1.16 -6.81 6.80
N PHE A 77 -0.09 -6.50 6.43
CA PHE A 77 -0.95 -7.33 5.61
C PHE A 77 -1.46 -6.49 4.46
N LEU A 78 -1.09 -6.85 3.24
CA LEU A 78 -1.40 -6.09 2.03
C LEU A 78 -2.37 -6.86 1.15
N GLY A 79 -3.38 -6.18 0.60
CA GLY A 79 -4.35 -6.79 -0.30
C GLY A 79 -5.25 -7.82 0.36
N VAL A 80 -5.76 -7.54 1.55
CA VAL A 80 -6.74 -8.39 2.24
C VAL A 80 -8.13 -8.12 1.67
N PRO A 81 -8.85 -9.13 1.11
CA PRO A 81 -10.17 -8.92 0.54
C PRO A 81 -11.22 -8.74 1.63
N PHE A 82 -12.02 -7.68 1.54
CA PHE A 82 -13.15 -7.45 2.45
C PHE A 82 -14.51 -7.70 1.79
N ALA A 83 -14.53 -7.80 0.46
CA ALA A 83 -15.73 -8.02 -0.34
C ALA A 83 -15.48 -9.05 -1.43
N GLU A 84 -16.56 -9.61 -1.98
CA GLU A 84 -16.50 -10.37 -3.23
C GLU A 84 -16.13 -9.43 -4.37
N PRO A 85 -15.37 -9.91 -5.39
CA PRO A 85 -15.01 -9.11 -6.56
C PRO A 85 -16.25 -8.48 -7.22
N PRO A 86 -16.30 -7.15 -7.40
CA PRO A 86 -17.48 -6.45 -7.96
C PRO A 86 -17.52 -6.51 -9.49
N ILE A 87 -17.36 -7.72 -10.05
CA ILE A 87 -17.27 -7.99 -11.49
C ILE A 87 -18.53 -8.68 -12.02
N GLY A 88 -18.72 -8.65 -13.33
CA GLY A 88 -19.83 -9.34 -14.00
C GLY A 88 -21.19 -8.92 -13.43
N LYS A 89 -21.93 -9.86 -12.85
CA LYS A 89 -23.27 -9.61 -12.27
C LYS A 89 -23.25 -8.74 -11.01
N LEU A 90 -22.09 -8.55 -10.36
CA LEU A 90 -21.91 -7.71 -9.19
C LEU A 90 -21.44 -6.29 -9.54
N ARG A 91 -21.09 -6.03 -10.82
CA ARG A 91 -20.73 -4.69 -11.30
C ARG A 91 -21.89 -3.73 -11.04
N PHE A 92 -21.58 -2.52 -10.60
CA PHE A 92 -22.51 -1.45 -10.24
C PHE A 92 -23.49 -1.76 -9.10
N ARG A 93 -23.43 -2.95 -8.50
CA ARG A 93 -24.24 -3.34 -7.35
C ARG A 93 -23.54 -3.06 -6.03
N ARG A 94 -24.32 -3.05 -4.94
CA ARG A 94 -23.77 -2.95 -3.60
C ARG A 94 -22.74 -4.07 -3.35
N PRO A 95 -21.65 -3.79 -2.62
CA PRO A 95 -20.66 -4.81 -2.33
C PRO A 95 -21.25 -5.92 -1.45
N ILE A 96 -20.80 -7.13 -1.69
CA ILE A 96 -21.15 -8.30 -0.89
C ILE A 96 -19.94 -8.64 -0.01
N PRO A 97 -20.12 -8.88 1.30
CA PRO A 97 -19.01 -9.30 2.15
C PRO A 97 -18.30 -10.53 1.58
N LYS A 98 -16.98 -10.55 1.71
CA LYS A 98 -16.17 -11.71 1.32
C LYS A 98 -16.61 -12.92 2.11
N ARG A 99 -16.87 -14.05 1.41
CA ARG A 99 -17.17 -15.32 2.07
C ARG A 99 -15.91 -15.88 2.72
N PRO A 100 -16.05 -16.58 3.88
CA PRO A 100 -14.93 -17.25 4.51
C PRO A 100 -14.24 -18.22 3.55
N TRP A 101 -12.90 -18.31 3.66
CA TRP A 101 -12.07 -19.21 2.86
C TRP A 101 -11.23 -20.10 3.75
N ARG A 102 -10.75 -21.22 3.19
CA ARG A 102 -9.96 -22.21 3.93
C ARG A 102 -8.47 -22.21 3.57
N GLU A 103 -8.16 -21.83 2.34
CA GLU A 103 -6.77 -21.72 1.87
C GLU A 103 -6.12 -20.46 2.41
N GLN A 104 -4.83 -20.53 2.69
CA GLN A 104 -4.12 -19.41 3.26
C GLN A 104 -4.00 -18.26 2.25
N TRP A 105 -4.56 -17.10 2.56
CA TRP A 105 -4.47 -15.91 1.72
C TRP A 105 -3.10 -15.25 1.88
N ASN A 106 -2.42 -15.03 0.75
CA ASN A 106 -1.15 -14.32 0.73
C ASN A 106 -1.39 -12.79 0.75
N ALA A 107 -1.19 -12.18 1.91
CA ALA A 107 -1.29 -10.74 2.12
C ALA A 107 0.08 -10.05 2.20
N THR A 108 1.05 -10.46 1.38
CA THR A 108 2.38 -9.82 1.32
C THR A 108 2.50 -8.79 0.20
N ASN A 109 1.54 -8.73 -0.72
CA ASN A 109 1.54 -7.83 -1.87
C ASN A 109 0.25 -7.02 -1.94
N THR A 110 0.34 -5.77 -2.40
CA THR A 110 -0.82 -4.95 -2.73
C THR A 110 -1.53 -5.50 -3.96
N TYR A 111 -2.85 -5.47 -3.93
CA TYR A 111 -3.68 -5.82 -5.07
C TYR A 111 -4.18 -4.55 -5.77
N PHE A 112 -4.73 -4.74 -6.96
CA PHE A 112 -5.08 -3.76 -7.96
C PHE A 112 -5.82 -2.52 -7.44
N GLY A 113 -5.59 -1.39 -8.11
CA GLY A 113 -6.30 -0.14 -7.89
C GLY A 113 -6.50 0.62 -9.20
N ASP A 114 -7.55 1.42 -9.27
CA ASP A 114 -7.81 2.28 -10.42
C ASP A 114 -7.09 3.62 -10.28
N PHE A 115 -6.28 4.01 -11.31
CA PHE A 115 -5.64 5.34 -11.29
C PHE A 115 -5.29 5.88 -12.67
N TYR A 116 -5.51 7.20 -12.84
CA TYR A 116 -4.97 8.02 -13.93
C TYR A 116 -4.31 9.27 -13.33
N GLY A 117 -3.00 9.49 -13.55
CA GLY A 117 -2.35 10.70 -13.05
C GLY A 117 -0.82 10.72 -13.14
N ALA A 118 -0.19 11.85 -12.82
CA ALA A 118 1.22 12.10 -13.02
C ALA A 118 2.07 11.96 -11.75
N THR A 119 3.28 11.43 -11.88
CA THR A 119 4.39 11.36 -10.92
C THR A 119 4.11 10.60 -9.61
N MET A 120 3.98 11.24 -8.44
CA MET A 120 3.73 10.57 -7.15
C MET A 120 2.34 9.90 -7.07
N TRP A 121 1.45 10.26 -7.99
CA TRP A 121 0.09 9.73 -8.12
C TRP A 121 -0.02 8.65 -9.19
N ASN A 122 1.10 8.22 -9.78
CA ASN A 122 1.07 7.13 -10.75
C ASN A 122 0.73 5.81 -10.05
N SER A 123 -0.12 5.02 -10.69
CA SER A 123 -0.43 3.68 -10.22
C SER A 123 0.86 2.84 -10.15
N ASN A 124 1.12 2.24 -9.01
CA ASN A 124 2.18 1.28 -8.78
C ASN A 124 1.69 -0.17 -8.91
N THR A 125 0.40 -0.34 -9.23
CA THR A 125 -0.25 -1.63 -9.46
C THR A 125 -1.11 -1.56 -10.73
N PRO A 126 -1.35 -2.69 -11.44
CA PRO A 126 -2.29 -2.75 -12.55
C PRO A 126 -3.71 -2.38 -12.11
N CYS A 127 -4.50 -1.76 -13.00
CA CYS A 127 -5.91 -1.46 -12.75
C CYS A 127 -6.78 -2.71 -12.93
N SER A 128 -7.80 -2.87 -12.06
CA SER A 128 -8.78 -3.96 -12.14
C SER A 128 -10.10 -3.55 -11.50
N GLU A 129 -11.22 -4.05 -12.04
CA GLU A 129 -12.51 -3.94 -11.34
C GLU A 129 -12.54 -4.79 -10.05
N ASP A 130 -11.74 -5.85 -9.96
CA ASP A 130 -11.50 -6.60 -8.73
C ASP A 130 -10.53 -5.82 -7.84
N CYS A 131 -11.05 -4.83 -7.13
CA CYS A 131 -10.27 -3.84 -6.38
C CYS A 131 -10.62 -3.73 -4.89
N LEU A 132 -11.61 -4.48 -4.38
CA LEU A 132 -12.10 -4.31 -3.01
C LEU A 132 -11.22 -5.01 -1.97
N TYR A 133 -10.04 -4.44 -1.78
CA TYR A 133 -8.99 -4.88 -0.86
C TYR A 133 -8.59 -3.77 0.10
N LEU A 134 -8.01 -4.15 1.23
CA LEU A 134 -7.44 -3.21 2.19
C LEU A 134 -6.04 -3.65 2.60
N ASN A 135 -5.25 -2.71 3.13
CA ASN A 135 -3.93 -2.96 3.68
C ASN A 135 -3.95 -2.60 5.17
N ILE A 136 -3.21 -3.37 5.98
CA ILE A 136 -3.15 -3.20 7.43
C ILE A 136 -1.69 -3.13 7.84
N TYR A 137 -1.34 -2.14 8.66
CA TYR A 137 -0.02 -1.95 9.23
C TYR A 137 -0.14 -1.90 10.75
N VAL A 138 0.43 -2.89 11.42
CA VAL A 138 0.40 -3.03 12.88
C VAL A 138 1.79 -2.79 13.44
N PRO A 139 1.97 -1.88 14.41
CA PRO A 139 3.28 -1.64 15.01
C PRO A 139 3.77 -2.87 15.78
N GLY A 140 4.99 -3.33 15.45
CA GLY A 140 5.63 -4.48 16.07
C GLY A 140 4.98 -5.83 15.69
N GLU A 141 5.10 -6.79 16.60
CA GLU A 141 4.45 -8.10 16.51
C GLU A 141 2.96 -8.00 16.85
N ILE A 142 2.19 -8.98 16.34
CA ILE A 142 0.76 -9.06 16.66
C ILE A 142 0.58 -9.50 18.11
N ASP A 143 0.04 -8.60 18.91
CA ASP A 143 -0.34 -8.85 20.30
C ASP A 143 -1.84 -8.57 20.45
N ARG A 144 -2.62 -9.63 20.69
CA ARG A 144 -4.08 -9.53 20.83
C ARG A 144 -4.55 -8.88 22.13
N GLU A 145 -3.69 -8.83 23.13
CA GLU A 145 -3.98 -8.16 24.40
C GLU A 145 -3.78 -6.64 24.28
N LYS A 146 -2.94 -6.22 23.34
CA LYS A 146 -2.63 -4.82 23.10
C LYS A 146 -3.68 -4.16 22.23
N ARG A 147 -4.55 -3.39 22.84
CA ARG A 147 -5.55 -2.59 22.11
C ARG A 147 -4.93 -1.27 21.65
N LEU A 148 -4.73 -1.13 20.34
CA LEU A 148 -4.19 0.07 19.72
C LEU A 148 -5.31 0.86 19.05
N PRO A 149 -5.20 2.21 18.96
CA PRO A 149 -6.09 2.99 18.13
C PRO A 149 -5.92 2.59 16.66
N VAL A 150 -7.01 2.69 15.90
CA VAL A 150 -7.04 2.38 14.46
C VAL A 150 -7.33 3.64 13.68
N LEU A 151 -6.45 3.98 12.75
CA LEU A 151 -6.65 5.02 11.76
C LEU A 151 -7.09 4.36 10.45
N PHE A 152 -8.33 4.64 10.04
CA PHE A 152 -8.92 4.15 8.80
C PHE A 152 -8.79 5.22 7.72
N TRP A 153 -7.93 4.96 6.72
CA TRP A 153 -7.60 5.90 5.67
C TRP A 153 -8.41 5.65 4.41
N ILE A 154 -9.14 6.66 3.98
CA ILE A 154 -9.87 6.71 2.71
C ILE A 154 -9.19 7.74 1.83
N TYR A 155 -8.62 7.31 0.70
CA TYR A 155 -7.91 8.19 -0.20
C TYR A 155 -8.84 9.18 -0.90
N GLY A 156 -8.29 10.36 -1.21
CA GLY A 156 -8.94 11.40 -2.00
C GLY A 156 -8.77 11.17 -3.51
N GLY A 157 -9.40 12.01 -4.33
CA GLY A 157 -9.32 11.95 -5.80
C GLY A 157 -10.65 12.31 -6.45
N GLY A 158 -11.52 13.03 -5.73
CA GLY A 158 -12.82 13.53 -6.23
C GLY A 158 -13.78 12.42 -6.66
N PHE A 159 -13.64 11.22 -6.11
CA PHE A 159 -14.35 10.00 -6.52
C PHE A 159 -14.08 9.56 -7.96
N TRP A 160 -13.11 10.19 -8.61
CA TRP A 160 -12.74 9.93 -10.00
C TRP A 160 -11.53 9.00 -10.10
N SER A 161 -10.58 9.10 -9.20
CA SER A 161 -9.33 8.33 -9.23
C SER A 161 -8.79 8.09 -7.85
N GLY A 162 -7.81 7.19 -7.74
CA GLY A 162 -7.06 6.90 -6.53
C GLY A 162 -6.98 5.41 -6.23
N THR A 163 -6.04 5.06 -5.37
CA THR A 163 -5.87 3.70 -4.84
C THR A 163 -5.17 3.73 -3.49
N ALA A 164 -5.50 2.79 -2.63
CA ALA A 164 -4.85 2.59 -1.32
C ALA A 164 -3.42 2.02 -1.45
N SER A 165 -3.00 1.62 -2.65
CA SER A 165 -1.68 1.03 -2.90
C SER A 165 -0.58 2.04 -3.22
N LEU A 166 -0.91 3.35 -3.34
CA LEU A 166 0.11 4.37 -3.62
C LEU A 166 1.18 4.41 -2.53
N ASP A 167 2.43 4.56 -2.94
CA ASP A 167 3.58 4.62 -2.02
C ASP A 167 3.46 5.75 -0.98
N VAL A 168 2.79 6.86 -1.35
CA VAL A 168 2.51 7.98 -0.43
C VAL A 168 1.53 7.62 0.69
N TYR A 169 0.81 6.50 0.57
CA TYR A 169 -0.12 5.98 1.58
C TYR A 169 0.44 4.79 2.34
N ASP A 170 1.75 4.51 2.19
CA ASP A 170 2.42 3.47 2.95
C ASP A 170 2.40 3.80 4.45
N GLY A 171 1.63 3.03 5.20
CA GLY A 171 1.39 3.27 6.63
C GLY A 171 2.50 2.83 7.57
N LYS A 172 3.59 2.20 7.08
CA LYS A 172 4.63 1.60 7.95
C LYS A 172 5.28 2.59 8.90
N ILE A 173 5.69 3.75 8.38
CA ILE A 173 6.36 4.77 9.19
C ILE A 173 5.40 5.30 10.23
N PHE A 174 4.21 5.72 9.82
CA PHE A 174 3.23 6.31 10.71
C PHE A 174 2.77 5.32 11.79
N ALA A 175 2.49 4.06 11.42
CA ALA A 175 2.13 3.02 12.37
C ALA A 175 3.23 2.81 13.42
N GLY A 176 4.49 2.74 12.99
CA GLY A 176 5.62 2.53 13.87
C GLY A 176 5.90 3.71 14.81
N GLU A 177 5.83 4.94 14.30
CA GLU A 177 6.16 6.13 15.10
C GLU A 177 5.05 6.48 16.08
N GLU A 178 3.79 6.43 15.66
CA GLU A 178 2.66 6.85 16.47
C GLU A 178 2.01 5.72 17.27
N ASN A 179 2.51 4.48 17.11
CA ASN A 179 2.00 3.28 17.79
C ASN A 179 0.49 3.09 17.58
N VAL A 180 0.03 3.24 16.33
CA VAL A 180 -1.36 3.09 15.87
C VAL A 180 -1.45 2.06 14.76
N ILE A 181 -2.59 1.38 14.63
CA ILE A 181 -2.86 0.53 13.48
C ILE A 181 -3.36 1.41 12.34
N ILE A 182 -2.70 1.31 11.17
CA ILE A 182 -3.15 2.00 9.96
C ILE A 182 -3.85 1.00 9.06
N VAL A 183 -5.03 1.38 8.56
CA VAL A 183 -5.76 0.63 7.55
C VAL A 183 -6.03 1.54 6.37
N THR A 184 -5.52 1.18 5.18
CA THR A 184 -5.83 1.87 3.92
C THR A 184 -6.77 1.02 3.10
N VAL A 185 -7.82 1.61 2.50
CA VAL A 185 -8.88 0.85 1.84
C VAL A 185 -9.12 1.30 0.41
N ASN A 186 -9.24 0.35 -0.51
CA ASN A 186 -9.77 0.59 -1.85
C ASN A 186 -11.28 0.64 -1.84
N TYR A 187 -11.85 1.53 -2.65
CA TYR A 187 -13.27 1.61 -2.96
C TYR A 187 -13.45 1.94 -4.45
N ARG A 188 -14.56 1.55 -5.03
CA ARG A 188 -14.85 1.83 -6.43
C ARG A 188 -15.03 3.32 -6.67
N VAL A 189 -14.40 3.80 -7.72
CA VAL A 189 -14.45 5.19 -8.17
C VAL A 189 -15.12 5.27 -9.55
N THR A 190 -15.27 6.46 -10.11
CA THR A 190 -15.85 6.73 -11.44
C THR A 190 -17.26 6.15 -11.58
N VAL A 191 -17.59 5.69 -12.76
CA VAL A 191 -18.87 5.04 -13.07
C VAL A 191 -19.09 3.74 -12.30
N PHE A 192 -18.01 3.00 -11.98
CA PHE A 192 -18.09 1.75 -11.20
C PHE A 192 -18.55 1.97 -9.77
N GLY A 193 -18.18 3.11 -9.18
CA GLY A 193 -18.57 3.48 -7.82
C GLY A 193 -19.82 4.35 -7.74
N PHE A 194 -20.18 5.10 -8.79
CA PHE A 194 -21.15 6.18 -8.65
C PHE A 194 -22.23 6.25 -9.74
N LEU A 195 -22.26 5.28 -10.69
CA LEU A 195 -23.34 5.24 -11.70
C LEU A 195 -24.71 5.08 -11.01
N TYR A 196 -25.60 6.00 -11.31
CA TYR A 196 -27.00 5.96 -10.85
C TYR A 196 -27.94 5.87 -12.04
N LEU A 197 -28.73 4.81 -12.12
CA LEU A 197 -29.73 4.60 -13.17
C LEU A 197 -31.16 4.48 -12.58
N GLY A 198 -31.35 4.71 -11.27
CA GLY A 198 -32.64 4.54 -10.61
C GLY A 198 -33.14 3.10 -10.60
N ARG A 199 -32.25 2.11 -10.75
CA ARG A 199 -32.55 0.67 -10.80
C ARG A 199 -31.69 -0.08 -9.80
N GLU A 200 -32.13 -1.28 -9.42
CA GLU A 200 -31.40 -2.15 -8.48
C GLU A 200 -30.01 -2.53 -9.00
N GLU A 201 -29.85 -2.64 -10.32
CA GLU A 201 -28.56 -2.96 -10.96
C GLU A 201 -27.55 -1.84 -10.88
N ALA A 202 -27.98 -0.58 -10.73
CA ALA A 202 -27.13 0.58 -10.57
C ALA A 202 -27.81 1.64 -9.68
N PRO A 203 -27.94 1.37 -8.36
CA PRO A 203 -28.66 2.24 -7.43
C PRO A 203 -27.87 3.46 -6.97
N GLY A 204 -26.61 3.62 -7.42
CA GLY A 204 -25.74 4.74 -7.06
C GLY A 204 -25.02 4.58 -5.72
N ASN A 205 -23.96 5.37 -5.54
CA ASN A 205 -23.16 5.43 -4.30
C ASN A 205 -22.47 4.12 -3.90
N MET A 206 -22.12 3.26 -4.86
CA MET A 206 -21.47 1.97 -4.57
C MET A 206 -20.12 2.15 -3.88
N GLY A 207 -19.34 3.17 -4.26
CA GLY A 207 -18.07 3.49 -3.61
C GLY A 207 -18.21 3.84 -2.12
N LEU A 208 -19.32 4.49 -1.72
CA LEU A 208 -19.61 4.75 -0.30
C LEU A 208 -20.04 3.48 0.44
N TRP A 209 -20.76 2.59 -0.22
CA TRP A 209 -21.08 1.28 0.33
C TRP A 209 -19.85 0.39 0.50
N ASP A 210 -18.86 0.51 -0.41
CA ASP A 210 -17.58 -0.17 -0.30
C ASP A 210 -16.82 0.29 0.96
N GLN A 211 -16.74 1.61 1.17
CA GLN A 211 -16.12 2.20 2.37
C GLN A 211 -16.82 1.74 3.66
N LEU A 212 -18.14 1.76 3.67
CA LEU A 212 -18.92 1.29 4.83
C LEU A 212 -18.69 -0.20 5.11
N LEU A 213 -18.63 -1.03 4.06
CA LEU A 213 -18.37 -2.47 4.22
C LEU A 213 -16.97 -2.71 4.76
N ALA A 214 -15.95 -2.00 4.24
CA ALA A 214 -14.59 -2.08 4.73
C ALA A 214 -14.48 -1.64 6.20
N LEU A 215 -15.14 -0.57 6.59
CA LEU A 215 -15.17 -0.12 7.99
C LEU A 215 -15.81 -1.16 8.93
N LYS A 216 -16.90 -1.80 8.50
CA LYS A 216 -17.53 -2.91 9.23
C LYS A 216 -16.60 -4.12 9.34
N TRP A 217 -15.86 -4.40 8.27
CA TRP A 217 -14.86 -5.46 8.25
C TRP A 217 -13.73 -5.18 9.26
N VAL A 218 -13.21 -3.96 9.29
CA VAL A 218 -12.18 -3.52 10.26
C VAL A 218 -12.69 -3.66 11.68
N TYR A 219 -13.89 -3.15 11.97
CA TYR A 219 -14.52 -3.26 13.30
C TYR A 219 -14.64 -4.73 13.77
N LYS A 220 -14.96 -5.64 12.85
CA LYS A 220 -15.14 -7.07 13.15
C LYS A 220 -13.82 -7.81 13.36
N ASN A 221 -12.74 -7.42 12.65
CA ASN A 221 -11.49 -8.19 12.57
C ASN A 221 -10.33 -7.58 13.37
N ILE A 222 -10.36 -6.27 13.63
CA ILE A 222 -9.31 -5.59 14.38
C ILE A 222 -9.87 -5.24 15.76
N GLN A 223 -9.22 -5.72 16.81
CA GLN A 223 -9.60 -5.36 18.18
C GLN A 223 -9.28 -3.88 18.41
N VAL A 224 -10.31 -3.05 18.37
CA VAL A 224 -10.21 -1.61 18.54
C VAL A 224 -10.34 -1.29 20.04
N LYS A 225 -9.47 -0.42 20.55
CA LYS A 225 -9.74 0.27 21.81
C LYS A 225 -10.93 1.21 21.54
N PRO A 226 -12.10 1.08 22.22
CA PRO A 226 -13.17 2.02 21.99
C PRO A 226 -12.67 3.42 22.33
N LEU A 227 -12.69 4.34 21.35
CA LEU A 227 -12.26 5.72 21.54
C LEU A 227 -13.20 6.51 22.45
N PHE A 228 -14.40 6.02 22.64
CA PHE A 228 -15.45 6.65 23.44
C PHE A 228 -16.20 5.63 24.31
N ASN A 229 -15.86 5.62 25.60
CA ASN A 229 -16.75 5.09 26.65
C ASN A 229 -17.81 6.14 27.05
N TYR A 230 -18.20 7.03 26.16
CA TYR A 230 -19.10 8.17 26.47
C TYR A 230 -20.30 8.23 25.53
N LEU A 231 -20.98 7.13 25.32
CA LEU A 231 -22.37 7.14 24.85
C LEU A 231 -23.11 5.98 25.57
N GLU A 232 -23.34 6.16 26.86
CA GLU A 232 -24.52 5.64 27.54
C GLU A 232 -25.57 6.73 27.58
#